data_c64dbe57255582e45eea15c98a4165f1
#
_entry.id   c64dbe57255582e45eea15c98a4165f1
#
_cell.length_a   1.000
_cell.length_b   1.000
_cell.length_c   1.000
_cell.angle_alpha   90.00
_cell.angle_beta   90.00
_cell.angle_gamma   90.00
#
_symmetry.space_group_name_H-M   'P 1'
#
loop_
_entity.id
_entity.type
_entity.pdbx_description
1 polymer ?
#
loop_
_entity_poly.entity_id
_entity_poly.type
_entity_poly.pdbx_seq_one_letter_code
_entity_poly.pdbx_strand_id
1 'polypeptide(L)'
;MNDLLDYKPVRYLIPGILLVGLIVLSFMVLREFLLALVWAIIIAYVMWPPYQWLRCQLKDRASLSAGVMTAIIAAVISMTLYWLLAMLQDETKIAYESLMGSFTHGPYQLPDFIGRIPWLGSYLQDWLDRLTNDRAELASQLADWAKQWLGGFAMFLGGIGHNVLKLGVVLVTVFFCFRDGKEIIKQLQQGLVRYLGKYQHVYLQAAGNTTRAVVYGLVLAALGQGILAGFGYAVAGVKAPILFGALTALLALIPMGATLVWFPIGIMMTLTDQLLPGLGLLLWGFLVVSTVDNVIRPLVISGASRVPFLVVLFGVLGGLSAFGVVGLFLGPVILAVLLSVWQAWLKQQQEE
;
A
#
# COMPACT_ATOMS: atom_id res chain seq x y z
N MET A 1 54.45 -29.25 -6.70
CA MET A 1 53.27 -28.37 -6.89
C MET A 1 51.94 -29.10 -6.60
N ASN A 2 51.98 -30.44 -6.46
CA ASN A 2 50.76 -31.24 -6.15
C ASN A 2 50.45 -31.39 -4.64
N ASP A 3 51.44 -31.16 -3.75
CA ASP A 3 51.22 -31.33 -2.30
C ASP A 3 50.44 -30.23 -1.59
N LEU A 4 50.28 -29.06 -2.25
CA LEU A 4 49.47 -27.95 -1.69
C LEU A 4 47.95 -28.17 -1.85
N LEU A 5 47.53 -29.06 -2.76
CA LEU A 5 46.12 -29.39 -3.00
C LEU A 5 45.60 -30.49 -2.08
N ASP A 6 46.48 -31.25 -1.43
CA ASP A 6 46.12 -32.32 -0.49
C ASP A 6 45.90 -31.84 0.96
N TYR A 7 46.15 -30.54 1.23
CA TYR A 7 45.81 -29.95 2.53
C TYR A 7 44.31 -29.87 2.68
N LYS A 8 43.70 -30.70 3.54
CA LYS A 8 42.28 -30.77 3.78
C LYS A 8 41.52 -29.41 3.80
N PRO A 9 42.06 -28.34 4.44
CA PRO A 9 41.43 -27.02 4.43
C PRO A 9 41.41 -26.38 3.03
N VAL A 10 42.44 -26.54 2.19
CA VAL A 10 42.51 -25.93 0.84
C VAL A 10 41.45 -26.57 -0.10
N ARG A 11 41.24 -27.86 0.06
CA ARG A 11 40.24 -28.60 -0.75
C ARG A 11 38.79 -28.14 -0.53
N TYR A 12 38.45 -27.57 0.67
CA TYR A 12 37.14 -27.00 0.96
C TYR A 12 37.10 -25.47 0.77
N LEU A 13 38.25 -24.81 0.81
CA LEU A 13 38.36 -23.35 0.73
C LEU A 13 38.06 -22.84 -0.69
N ILE A 14 38.57 -23.53 -1.73
CA ILE A 14 38.32 -23.16 -3.12
C ILE A 14 36.84 -23.29 -3.51
N PRO A 15 36.14 -24.44 -3.28
CA PRO A 15 34.71 -24.53 -3.52
C PRO A 15 33.92 -23.56 -2.67
N GLY A 16 34.35 -23.28 -1.42
CA GLY A 16 33.72 -22.30 -0.54
C GLY A 16 33.79 -20.87 -1.10
N ILE A 17 34.95 -20.42 -1.53
CA ILE A 17 35.13 -19.09 -2.14
C ILE A 17 34.33 -18.99 -3.45
N LEU A 18 34.36 -20.04 -4.26
CA LEU A 18 33.58 -20.07 -5.52
C LEU A 18 32.08 -20.01 -5.26
N LEU A 19 31.60 -20.74 -4.26
CA LEU A 19 30.20 -20.72 -3.85
C LEU A 19 29.77 -19.33 -3.30
N VAL A 20 30.60 -18.72 -2.47
CA VAL A 20 30.36 -17.34 -1.97
C VAL A 20 30.37 -16.35 -3.14
N GLY A 21 31.34 -16.47 -4.07
CA GLY A 21 31.38 -15.63 -5.27
C GLY A 21 30.12 -15.79 -6.13
N LEU A 22 29.63 -17.00 -6.35
CA LEU A 22 28.38 -17.26 -7.06
C LEU A 22 27.17 -16.68 -6.33
N ILE A 23 27.10 -16.79 -5.01
CA ILE A 23 26.02 -16.19 -4.21
C ILE A 23 26.03 -14.67 -4.36
N VAL A 24 27.18 -14.03 -4.26
CA VAL A 24 27.32 -12.58 -4.42
C VAL A 24 26.92 -12.14 -5.83
N LEU A 25 27.38 -12.84 -6.86
CA LEU A 25 27.00 -12.55 -8.24
C LEU A 25 25.51 -12.76 -8.47
N SER A 26 24.94 -13.85 -7.94
CA SER A 26 23.50 -14.10 -8.00
C SER A 26 22.69 -13.00 -7.30
N PHE A 27 23.15 -12.53 -6.15
CA PHE A 27 22.53 -11.41 -5.44
C PHE A 27 22.59 -10.12 -6.26
N MET A 28 23.76 -9.82 -6.89
CA MET A 28 23.90 -8.63 -7.74
C MET A 28 22.96 -8.66 -8.94
N VAL A 29 22.74 -9.83 -9.55
CA VAL A 29 21.78 -10.00 -10.66
C VAL A 29 20.34 -9.88 -10.17
N LEU A 30 20.03 -10.49 -9.04
CA LEU A 30 18.65 -10.55 -8.52
C LEU A 30 18.20 -9.27 -7.83
N ARG A 31 19.11 -8.42 -7.34
CA ARG A 31 18.78 -7.24 -6.53
C ARG A 31 17.75 -6.32 -7.19
N GLU A 32 17.84 -6.14 -8.51
CA GLU A 32 16.91 -5.31 -9.29
C GLU A 32 15.48 -5.90 -9.32
N PHE A 33 15.39 -7.22 -9.20
CA PHE A 33 14.13 -7.96 -9.25
C PHE A 33 13.60 -8.35 -7.86
N LEU A 34 14.38 -8.17 -6.79
CA LEU A 34 13.97 -8.57 -5.44
C LEU A 34 12.63 -7.96 -5.03
N LEU A 35 12.44 -6.69 -5.34
CA LEU A 35 11.19 -5.99 -5.06
C LEU A 35 10.01 -6.64 -5.80
N ALA A 36 10.18 -6.95 -7.08
CA ALA A 36 9.18 -7.62 -7.92
C ALA A 36 8.88 -9.04 -7.41
N LEU A 37 9.91 -9.79 -7.02
CA LEU A 37 9.79 -11.13 -6.46
C LEU A 37 9.00 -11.13 -5.15
N VAL A 38 9.30 -10.18 -4.26
CA VAL A 38 8.58 -10.04 -2.97
C VAL A 38 7.12 -9.72 -3.22
N TRP A 39 6.80 -8.77 -4.10
CA TRP A 39 5.42 -8.47 -4.47
C TRP A 39 4.71 -9.69 -5.07
N ALA A 40 5.38 -10.41 -5.96
CA ALA A 40 4.81 -11.61 -6.57
C ALA A 40 4.48 -12.69 -5.53
N ILE A 41 5.38 -12.91 -4.56
CA ILE A 41 5.16 -13.87 -3.47
C ILE A 41 3.98 -13.43 -2.60
N ILE A 42 3.91 -12.14 -2.21
CA ILE A 42 2.80 -11.59 -1.41
C ILE A 42 1.48 -11.78 -2.15
N ILE A 43 1.39 -11.37 -3.42
CA ILE A 43 0.19 -11.50 -4.24
C ILE A 43 -0.21 -12.97 -4.38
N ALA A 44 0.73 -13.84 -4.73
CA ALA A 44 0.46 -15.26 -4.89
C ALA A 44 -0.02 -15.90 -3.58
N TYR A 45 0.59 -15.54 -2.45
CA TYR A 45 0.22 -16.07 -1.14
C TYR A 45 -1.19 -15.64 -0.72
N VAL A 46 -1.54 -14.37 -0.93
CA VAL A 46 -2.85 -13.81 -0.60
C VAL A 46 -3.94 -14.36 -1.51
N MET A 47 -3.64 -14.44 -2.80
CA MET A 47 -4.57 -14.96 -3.81
C MET A 47 -4.57 -16.51 -3.88
N TRP A 48 -3.86 -17.18 -2.96
CA TRP A 48 -3.81 -18.64 -2.93
C TRP A 48 -5.18 -19.31 -2.71
N PRO A 49 -6.06 -18.83 -1.78
CA PRO A 49 -7.38 -19.43 -1.60
C PRO A 49 -8.28 -19.32 -2.85
N PRO A 50 -8.47 -18.15 -3.49
CA PRO A 50 -9.25 -18.06 -4.73
C PRO A 50 -8.60 -18.84 -5.88
N TYR A 51 -7.25 -18.91 -5.95
CA TYR A 51 -6.56 -19.76 -6.92
C TYR A 51 -6.87 -21.26 -6.72
N GLN A 52 -6.88 -21.75 -5.48
CA GLN A 52 -7.23 -23.15 -5.20
C GLN A 52 -8.68 -23.44 -5.60
N TRP A 53 -9.60 -22.54 -5.32
CA TRP A 53 -10.98 -22.67 -5.75
C TRP A 53 -11.08 -22.76 -7.30
N LEU A 54 -10.39 -21.85 -8.01
CA LEU A 54 -10.33 -21.86 -9.47
C LEU A 54 -9.71 -23.15 -10.00
N ARG A 55 -8.66 -23.66 -9.36
CA ARG A 55 -7.99 -24.90 -9.74
C ARG A 55 -8.91 -26.11 -9.61
N CYS A 56 -9.74 -26.17 -8.56
CA CYS A 56 -10.76 -27.20 -8.42
C CYS A 56 -11.78 -27.16 -9.57
N GLN A 57 -12.22 -25.95 -9.99
CA GLN A 57 -13.15 -25.78 -11.11
C GLN A 57 -12.54 -26.21 -12.46
N LEU A 58 -11.25 -25.99 -12.65
CA LEU A 58 -10.50 -26.30 -13.88
C LEU A 58 -9.90 -27.73 -13.88
N LYS A 59 -10.50 -28.67 -13.13
CA LYS A 59 -10.09 -30.06 -13.08
C LYS A 59 -8.60 -30.28 -12.75
N ASP A 60 -8.10 -29.49 -11.80
CA ASP A 60 -6.72 -29.54 -11.26
C ASP A 60 -5.60 -29.25 -12.30
N ARG A 61 -5.93 -28.58 -13.40
CA ARG A 61 -4.95 -28.15 -14.41
C ARG A 61 -4.15 -26.95 -13.93
N ALA A 62 -3.01 -27.21 -13.28
CA ALA A 62 -2.19 -26.19 -12.64
C ALA A 62 -1.82 -25.00 -13.56
N SER A 63 -1.33 -25.28 -14.78
CA SER A 63 -0.90 -24.25 -15.73
C SER A 63 -2.05 -23.37 -16.24
N LEU A 64 -3.22 -23.98 -16.53
CA LEU A 64 -4.40 -23.24 -16.97
C LEU A 64 -4.94 -22.36 -15.84
N SER A 65 -5.06 -22.93 -14.63
CA SER A 65 -5.55 -22.18 -13.46
C SER A 65 -4.62 -21.02 -13.10
N ALA A 66 -3.29 -21.23 -13.16
CA ALA A 66 -2.29 -20.20 -12.95
C ALA A 66 -2.40 -19.10 -14.01
N GLY A 67 -2.54 -19.46 -15.29
CA GLY A 67 -2.70 -18.50 -16.39
C GLY A 67 -3.96 -17.66 -16.25
N VAL A 68 -5.11 -18.28 -15.98
CA VAL A 68 -6.38 -17.58 -15.79
C VAL A 68 -6.31 -16.66 -14.58
N MET A 69 -5.77 -17.13 -13.44
CA MET A 69 -5.66 -16.29 -12.24
C MET A 69 -4.73 -15.11 -12.45
N THR A 70 -3.58 -15.32 -13.11
CA THR A 70 -2.66 -14.24 -13.45
C THR A 70 -3.28 -13.24 -14.43
N ALA A 71 -4.05 -13.72 -15.42
CA ALA A 71 -4.77 -12.86 -16.34
C ALA A 71 -5.85 -12.03 -15.63
N ILE A 72 -6.57 -12.59 -14.68
CA ILE A 72 -7.54 -11.85 -13.83
C ILE A 72 -6.82 -10.75 -13.04
N ILE A 73 -5.71 -11.08 -12.39
CA ILE A 73 -4.92 -10.09 -11.62
C ILE A 73 -4.41 -8.98 -12.55
N ALA A 74 -3.86 -9.34 -13.71
CA ALA A 74 -3.40 -8.39 -14.71
C ALA A 74 -4.53 -7.50 -15.22
N ALA A 75 -5.71 -8.06 -15.49
CA ALA A 75 -6.89 -7.31 -15.93
C ALA A 75 -7.38 -6.34 -14.85
N VAL A 76 -7.44 -6.77 -13.59
CA VAL A 76 -7.82 -5.90 -12.46
C VAL A 76 -6.84 -4.74 -12.33
N ILE A 77 -5.53 -5.00 -12.34
CA ILE A 77 -4.50 -3.95 -12.24
C ILE A 77 -4.60 -3.00 -13.44
N SER A 78 -4.68 -3.53 -14.66
CA SER A 78 -4.74 -2.72 -15.88
C SER A 78 -6.02 -1.89 -15.96
N MET A 79 -7.16 -2.46 -15.59
CA MET A 79 -8.45 -1.76 -15.58
C MET A 79 -8.44 -0.65 -14.53
N THR A 80 -7.87 -0.90 -13.35
CA THR A 80 -7.73 0.10 -12.29
C THR A 80 -6.83 1.26 -12.74
N LEU A 81 -5.68 0.95 -13.34
CA LEU A 81 -4.77 1.97 -13.88
C LEU A 81 -5.41 2.78 -15.01
N TYR A 82 -6.07 2.10 -15.95
CA TYR A 82 -6.79 2.77 -17.04
C TYR A 82 -7.88 3.70 -16.52
N TRP A 83 -8.69 3.23 -15.58
CA TRP A 83 -9.76 4.01 -14.98
C TRP A 83 -9.23 5.23 -14.21
N LEU A 84 -8.13 5.05 -13.46
CA LEU A 84 -7.43 6.13 -12.77
C LEU A 84 -6.90 7.19 -13.75
N LEU A 85 -6.29 6.75 -14.86
CA LEU A 85 -5.78 7.63 -15.91
C LEU A 85 -6.89 8.41 -16.61
N ALA A 86 -8.00 7.74 -16.98
CA ALA A 86 -9.14 8.35 -17.63
C ALA A 86 -9.78 9.42 -16.71
N MET A 87 -9.96 9.08 -15.42
CA MET A 87 -10.49 10.01 -14.43
C MET A 87 -9.62 11.26 -14.27
N LEU A 88 -8.30 11.08 -14.18
CA LEU A 88 -7.38 12.22 -14.07
C LEU A 88 -7.45 13.17 -15.27
N GLN A 89 -7.66 12.65 -16.47
CA GLN A 89 -7.77 13.48 -17.69
C GLN A 89 -9.04 14.33 -17.70
N ASP A 90 -10.16 13.77 -17.26
CA ASP A 90 -11.44 14.48 -17.30
C ASP A 90 -11.58 15.49 -16.14
N GLU A 91 -11.16 15.11 -14.94
CA GLU A 91 -11.35 15.96 -13.75
C GLU A 91 -10.30 17.07 -13.63
N THR A 92 -9.08 16.90 -14.15
CA THR A 92 -8.09 17.99 -14.18
C THR A 92 -8.57 19.18 -15.01
N LYS A 93 -9.30 18.94 -16.11
CA LYS A 93 -9.91 20.01 -16.90
C LYS A 93 -11.03 20.71 -16.14
N ILE A 94 -11.93 19.94 -15.54
CA ILE A 94 -13.08 20.47 -14.78
C ILE A 94 -12.58 21.21 -13.53
N ALA A 95 -11.60 20.67 -12.80
CA ALA A 95 -11.01 21.33 -11.65
C ALA A 95 -10.30 22.63 -12.03
N TYR A 96 -9.54 22.63 -13.11
CA TYR A 96 -8.87 23.84 -13.61
C TYR A 96 -9.86 24.92 -14.03
N GLU A 97 -10.89 24.57 -14.80
CA GLU A 97 -11.97 25.47 -15.23
C GLU A 97 -12.80 25.99 -14.06
N SER A 98 -13.11 25.11 -13.09
CA SER A 98 -13.86 25.49 -11.88
C SER A 98 -13.04 26.38 -10.95
N LEU A 99 -11.75 26.12 -10.77
CA LEU A 99 -10.86 26.99 -10.01
C LEU A 99 -10.74 28.35 -10.65
N MET A 100 -10.47 28.41 -11.97
CA MET A 100 -10.38 29.67 -12.68
C MET A 100 -11.72 30.44 -12.68
N GLY A 101 -12.84 29.76 -12.83
CA GLY A 101 -14.18 30.37 -12.75
C GLY A 101 -14.53 30.90 -11.35
N SER A 102 -14.17 30.18 -10.29
CA SER A 102 -14.51 30.56 -8.91
C SER A 102 -13.71 31.76 -8.39
N PHE A 103 -12.53 32.02 -8.95
CA PHE A 103 -11.72 33.21 -8.60
C PHE A 103 -12.29 34.52 -9.20
N THR A 104 -13.25 34.44 -10.14
CA THR A 104 -13.90 35.61 -10.75
C THR A 104 -15.15 36.08 -9.99
N HIS A 105 -15.65 35.32 -9.03
CA HIS A 105 -16.82 35.67 -8.21
C HIS A 105 -16.40 36.42 -6.95
N GLY A 106 -17.20 37.39 -6.52
CA GLY A 106 -16.95 38.39 -5.47
C GLY A 106 -16.66 37.82 -4.05
N PRO A 107 -16.56 38.72 -3.01
CA PRO A 107 -16.12 38.32 -1.67
C PRO A 107 -17.09 37.31 -1.01
N TYR A 108 -16.52 36.31 -0.32
CA TYR A 108 -17.27 35.33 0.46
C TYR A 108 -17.93 36.00 1.66
N GLN A 109 -19.23 35.82 1.83
CA GLN A 109 -19.95 36.21 3.03
C GLN A 109 -20.20 34.99 3.90
N LEU A 110 -19.89 35.11 5.18
CA LEU A 110 -20.27 34.08 6.16
C LEU A 110 -21.79 33.91 6.18
N PRO A 111 -22.31 32.67 6.27
CA PRO A 111 -23.72 32.45 6.52
C PRO A 111 -24.18 33.25 7.76
N ASP A 112 -25.35 33.91 7.68
CA ASP A 112 -25.88 34.81 8.70
C ASP A 112 -25.88 34.25 10.12
N PHE A 113 -26.01 32.92 10.27
CA PHE A 113 -26.03 32.29 11.58
C PHE A 113 -24.65 32.26 12.26
N ILE A 114 -23.53 32.23 11.50
CA ILE A 114 -22.17 32.27 12.03
C ILE A 114 -21.76 33.70 12.30
N GLY A 115 -22.16 34.65 11.47
CA GLY A 115 -21.94 36.09 11.66
C GLY A 115 -22.58 36.65 12.94
N ARG A 116 -23.61 36.00 13.47
CA ARG A 116 -24.31 36.38 14.72
C ARG A 116 -23.60 35.94 16.00
N ILE A 117 -22.51 35.15 15.94
CA ILE A 117 -21.73 34.77 17.13
C ILE A 117 -20.71 35.86 17.41
N PRO A 118 -20.83 36.63 18.53
CA PRO A 118 -20.16 37.92 18.72
C PRO A 118 -18.62 37.91 18.68
N TRP A 119 -17.96 36.77 19.02
CA TRP A 119 -16.51 36.69 19.02
C TRP A 119 -15.96 35.79 17.88
N LEU A 120 -16.77 34.84 17.38
CA LEU A 120 -16.36 33.92 16.35
C LEU A 120 -16.62 34.49 14.94
N GLY A 121 -17.73 35.22 14.76
CA GLY A 121 -18.11 35.79 13.48
C GLY A 121 -17.12 36.83 12.99
N SER A 122 -16.70 37.80 13.85
CA SER A 122 -15.72 38.79 13.50
C SER A 122 -14.34 38.18 13.22
N TYR A 123 -13.89 37.21 14.03
CA TYR A 123 -12.60 36.55 13.84
C TYR A 123 -12.55 35.74 12.55
N LEU A 124 -13.63 35.04 12.26
CA LEU A 124 -13.75 34.24 11.00
C LEU A 124 -13.89 35.16 9.78
N GLN A 125 -14.60 36.29 9.91
CA GLN A 125 -14.71 37.28 8.83
C GLN A 125 -13.36 37.93 8.52
N ASP A 126 -12.64 38.38 9.55
CA ASP A 126 -11.30 38.95 9.41
C ASP A 126 -10.31 37.92 8.77
N TRP A 127 -10.43 36.66 9.13
CA TRP A 127 -9.64 35.58 8.56
C TRP A 127 -10.01 35.34 7.10
N LEU A 128 -11.30 35.31 6.78
CA LEU A 128 -11.79 35.22 5.41
C LEU A 128 -11.40 36.41 4.56
N ASP A 129 -11.45 37.64 5.11
CA ASP A 129 -11.06 38.85 4.41
C ASP A 129 -9.55 38.87 4.10
N ARG A 130 -8.72 38.34 5.02
CA ARG A 130 -7.28 38.12 4.75
C ARG A 130 -7.07 37.12 3.65
N LEU A 131 -7.77 35.97 3.68
CA LEU A 131 -7.73 34.97 2.62
C LEU A 131 -8.27 35.52 1.28
N THR A 132 -9.18 36.49 1.33
CA THR A 132 -9.80 37.08 0.15
C THR A 132 -8.92 38.15 -0.48
N ASN A 133 -8.19 38.93 0.32
CA ASN A 133 -7.28 39.99 -0.18
C ASN A 133 -6.02 39.40 -0.84
N ASP A 134 -5.54 38.22 -0.38
CA ASP A 134 -4.39 37.52 -0.95
C ASP A 134 -4.77 36.40 -1.94
N ARG A 135 -6.00 36.45 -2.48
CA ARG A 135 -6.54 35.40 -3.37
C ARG A 135 -5.63 35.06 -4.55
N ALA A 136 -5.06 36.07 -5.21
CA ALA A 136 -4.20 35.83 -6.36
C ALA A 136 -2.94 35.07 -5.97
N GLU A 137 -2.39 35.35 -4.78
CA GLU A 137 -1.21 34.68 -4.26
C GLU A 137 -1.52 33.27 -3.75
N LEU A 138 -2.63 33.08 -3.02
CA LEU A 138 -3.12 31.77 -2.61
C LEU A 138 -3.51 30.89 -3.81
N ALA A 139 -4.18 31.47 -4.81
CA ALA A 139 -4.51 30.76 -6.04
C ALA A 139 -3.26 30.31 -6.80
N SER A 140 -2.23 31.17 -6.87
CA SER A 140 -0.97 30.80 -7.50
C SER A 140 -0.22 29.71 -6.72
N GLN A 141 -0.17 29.81 -5.39
CA GLN A 141 0.43 28.80 -4.51
C GLN A 141 -0.29 27.46 -4.58
N LEU A 142 -1.63 27.48 -4.58
CA LEU A 142 -2.45 26.25 -4.73
C LEU A 142 -2.33 25.66 -6.15
N ALA A 143 -2.29 26.51 -7.18
CA ALA A 143 -2.06 26.06 -8.54
C ALA A 143 -0.66 25.47 -8.73
N ASP A 144 0.37 26.05 -8.12
CA ASP A 144 1.73 25.52 -8.15
C ASP A 144 1.86 24.23 -7.31
N TRP A 145 1.19 24.18 -6.16
CA TRP A 145 1.08 22.95 -5.38
C TRP A 145 0.34 21.84 -6.15
N ALA A 146 -0.79 22.17 -6.78
CA ALA A 146 -1.53 21.24 -7.63
C ALA A 146 -0.70 20.80 -8.85
N LYS A 147 0.06 21.70 -9.50
CA LYS A 147 0.98 21.37 -10.59
C LYS A 147 2.12 20.46 -10.11
N GLN A 148 2.70 20.72 -8.94
CA GLN A 148 3.73 19.86 -8.37
C GLN A 148 3.19 18.46 -8.05
N TRP A 149 1.97 18.38 -7.50
CA TRP A 149 1.27 17.14 -7.22
C TRP A 149 0.91 16.37 -8.51
N LEU A 150 0.32 17.07 -9.48
CA LEU A 150 0.00 16.51 -10.79
C LEU A 150 1.28 16.13 -11.56
N GLY A 151 2.34 16.94 -11.47
CA GLY A 151 3.65 16.65 -12.02
C GLY A 151 4.31 15.45 -11.37
N GLY A 152 4.26 15.32 -10.04
CA GLY A 152 4.72 14.15 -9.29
C GLY A 152 3.93 12.89 -9.64
N PHE A 153 2.62 13.03 -9.78
CA PHE A 153 1.74 11.94 -10.20
C PHE A 153 1.92 11.58 -11.69
N ALA A 154 2.11 12.56 -12.56
CA ALA A 154 2.45 12.35 -13.97
C ALA A 154 3.84 11.70 -14.12
N MET A 155 4.82 12.05 -13.28
CA MET A 155 6.12 11.37 -13.21
C MET A 155 5.97 9.93 -12.70
N PHE A 156 5.14 9.70 -11.69
CA PHE A 156 4.80 8.37 -11.21
C PHE A 156 4.15 7.53 -12.33
N LEU A 157 3.23 8.12 -13.09
CA LEU A 157 2.58 7.50 -14.24
C LEU A 157 3.52 7.42 -15.48
N GLY A 158 4.36 8.42 -15.73
CA GLY A 158 5.37 8.41 -16.79
C GLY A 158 6.47 7.38 -16.52
N GLY A 159 6.77 7.11 -15.25
CA GLY A 159 7.58 5.97 -14.80
C GLY A 159 6.93 4.60 -15.09
N ILE A 160 5.66 4.55 -15.46
CA ILE A 160 4.95 3.30 -15.80
C ILE A 160 5.64 2.60 -16.97
N GLY A 161 6.16 3.30 -17.98
CA GLY A 161 6.88 2.68 -19.10
C GLY A 161 8.07 1.85 -18.63
N HIS A 162 8.86 2.36 -17.70
CA HIS A 162 9.94 1.61 -17.03
C HIS A 162 9.40 0.56 -16.04
N ASN A 163 8.28 0.85 -15.39
CA ASN A 163 7.65 -0.04 -14.42
C ASN A 163 6.79 -1.14 -15.08
N VAL A 164 6.38 -1.01 -16.35
CA VAL A 164 5.68 -2.08 -17.10
C VAL A 164 6.54 -3.33 -17.21
N LEU A 165 7.83 -3.20 -17.45
CA LEU A 165 8.75 -4.35 -17.42
C LEU A 165 8.78 -5.00 -16.03
N LYS A 166 8.87 -4.20 -14.96
CA LYS A 166 8.83 -4.71 -13.59
C LYS A 166 7.49 -5.37 -13.27
N LEU A 167 6.39 -4.77 -13.70
CA LEU A 167 5.06 -5.38 -13.57
C LEU A 167 4.96 -6.69 -14.34
N GLY A 168 5.52 -6.74 -15.57
CA GLY A 168 5.63 -7.98 -16.35
C GLY A 168 6.39 -9.06 -15.59
N VAL A 169 7.52 -8.73 -14.97
CA VAL A 169 8.29 -9.66 -14.11
C VAL A 169 7.46 -10.11 -12.90
N VAL A 170 6.72 -9.20 -12.24
CA VAL A 170 5.80 -9.57 -11.15
C VAL A 170 4.77 -10.58 -11.64
N LEU A 171 4.08 -10.31 -12.75
CA LEU A 171 3.03 -11.17 -13.27
C LEU A 171 3.56 -12.55 -13.70
N VAL A 172 4.71 -12.58 -14.38
CA VAL A 172 5.37 -13.84 -14.74
C VAL A 172 5.74 -14.62 -13.49
N THR A 173 6.31 -13.96 -12.48
CA THR A 173 6.66 -14.61 -11.22
C THR A 173 5.42 -15.11 -10.47
N VAL A 174 4.32 -14.34 -10.43
CA VAL A 174 3.03 -14.75 -9.86
C VAL A 174 2.51 -16.00 -10.55
N PHE A 175 2.59 -16.06 -11.87
CA PHE A 175 2.19 -17.25 -12.63
C PHE A 175 2.97 -18.49 -12.17
N PHE A 176 4.31 -18.40 -12.08
CA PHE A 176 5.13 -19.52 -11.62
C PHE A 176 4.87 -19.86 -10.14
N CYS A 177 4.66 -18.85 -9.28
CA CYS A 177 4.27 -19.08 -7.89
C CYS A 177 2.95 -19.85 -7.77
N PHE A 178 1.96 -19.57 -8.62
CA PHE A 178 0.71 -20.34 -8.63
C PHE A 178 0.91 -21.75 -9.18
N ARG A 179 1.64 -21.89 -10.30
CA ARG A 179 1.84 -23.17 -10.95
C ARG A 179 2.66 -24.12 -10.10
N ASP A 180 3.81 -23.66 -9.62
CA ASP A 180 4.84 -24.50 -8.98
C ASP A 180 4.92 -24.28 -7.45
N GLY A 181 4.11 -23.40 -6.88
CA GLY A 181 4.21 -22.95 -5.49
C GLY A 181 4.16 -24.07 -4.45
N LYS A 182 3.38 -25.13 -4.69
CA LYS A 182 3.35 -26.30 -3.79
C LYS A 182 4.70 -27.01 -3.74
N GLU A 183 5.35 -27.17 -4.88
CA GLU A 183 6.66 -27.83 -4.98
C GLU A 183 7.77 -26.95 -4.42
N ILE A 184 7.73 -25.65 -4.69
CA ILE A 184 8.67 -24.65 -4.12
C ILE A 184 8.60 -24.67 -2.59
N ILE A 185 7.40 -24.63 -2.01
CA ILE A 185 7.21 -24.68 -0.55
C ILE A 185 7.74 -25.99 0.01
N LYS A 186 7.48 -27.13 -0.64
CA LYS A 186 7.97 -28.44 -0.20
C LYS A 186 9.49 -28.51 -0.21
N GLN A 187 10.14 -28.03 -1.27
CA GLN A 187 11.60 -27.98 -1.36
C GLN A 187 12.19 -27.05 -0.30
N LEU A 188 11.55 -25.89 -0.07
CA LEU A 188 11.95 -24.94 0.98
C LEU A 188 11.84 -25.59 2.37
N GLN A 189 10.74 -26.30 2.63
CA GLN A 189 10.55 -27.02 3.88
C GLN A 189 11.61 -28.10 4.09
N GLN A 190 11.90 -28.90 3.05
CA GLN A 190 12.95 -29.93 3.11
C GLN A 190 14.34 -29.36 3.39
N GLY A 191 14.66 -28.22 2.78
CA GLY A 191 15.91 -27.50 3.05
C GLY A 191 15.98 -26.94 4.48
N LEU A 192 14.90 -26.33 4.93
CA LEU A 192 14.79 -25.71 6.26
C LEU A 192 14.78 -26.73 7.40
N VAL A 193 14.24 -27.93 7.21
CA VAL A 193 14.26 -29.02 8.20
C VAL A 193 15.69 -29.29 8.69
N ARG A 194 16.63 -29.29 7.75
CA ARG A 194 18.03 -29.59 8.07
C ARG A 194 18.70 -28.57 9.00
N TYR A 195 18.25 -27.31 8.94
CA TYR A 195 18.82 -26.20 9.72
C TYR A 195 17.99 -25.78 10.92
N LEU A 196 16.65 -25.80 10.81
CA LEU A 196 15.73 -25.33 11.85
C LEU A 196 15.06 -26.47 12.64
N GLY A 197 15.29 -27.72 12.26
CA GLY A 197 14.77 -28.90 12.94
C GLY A 197 13.22 -28.87 13.08
N LYS A 198 12.73 -29.30 14.26
CA LYS A 198 11.28 -29.41 14.56
C LYS A 198 10.51 -28.08 14.57
N TYR A 199 11.22 -26.93 14.66
CA TYR A 199 10.58 -25.62 14.79
C TYR A 199 10.29 -24.92 13.45
N GLN A 200 10.72 -25.48 12.34
CA GLN A 200 10.52 -24.89 11.00
C GLN A 200 9.07 -24.48 10.71
N HIS A 201 8.12 -25.34 11.16
CA HIS A 201 6.72 -25.14 10.93
C HIS A 201 6.15 -23.94 11.73
N VAL A 202 6.69 -23.65 12.91
CA VAL A 202 6.30 -22.52 13.76
C VAL A 202 6.67 -21.21 13.05
N TYR A 203 7.87 -21.15 12.46
CA TYR A 203 8.34 -19.95 11.78
C TYR A 203 7.59 -19.69 10.47
N LEU A 204 7.38 -20.74 9.67
CA LEU A 204 6.61 -20.63 8.42
C LEU A 204 5.14 -20.27 8.68
N GLN A 205 4.53 -20.83 9.72
CA GLN A 205 3.17 -20.44 10.13
C GLN A 205 3.10 -19.01 10.64
N ALA A 206 4.06 -18.57 11.45
CA ALA A 206 4.11 -17.20 11.93
C ALA A 206 4.24 -16.22 10.76
N ALA A 207 5.17 -16.44 9.84
CA ALA A 207 5.34 -15.63 8.65
C ALA A 207 4.05 -15.62 7.80
N GLY A 208 3.48 -16.79 7.54
CA GLY A 208 2.28 -16.92 6.74
C GLY A 208 1.05 -16.25 7.36
N ASN A 209 0.80 -16.50 8.64
CA ASN A 209 -0.33 -15.90 9.34
C ASN A 209 -0.21 -14.39 9.42
N THR A 210 0.98 -13.88 9.70
CA THR A 210 1.23 -12.43 9.75
C THR A 210 1.07 -11.80 8.37
N THR A 211 1.59 -12.42 7.30
CA THR A 211 1.41 -11.93 5.94
C THR A 211 -0.08 -11.82 5.58
N ARG A 212 -0.87 -12.87 5.88
CA ARG A 212 -2.33 -12.83 5.66
C ARG A 212 -3.00 -11.73 6.49
N ALA A 213 -2.68 -11.65 7.76
CA ALA A 213 -3.25 -10.65 8.66
C ALA A 213 -2.98 -9.23 8.16
N VAL A 214 -1.73 -8.95 7.76
CA VAL A 214 -1.33 -7.65 7.22
C VAL A 214 -2.10 -7.34 5.93
N VAL A 215 -2.11 -8.27 4.97
CA VAL A 215 -2.75 -7.99 3.67
C VAL A 215 -4.25 -7.88 3.78
N TYR A 216 -4.91 -8.82 4.49
CA TYR A 216 -6.37 -8.71 4.69
C TYR A 216 -6.72 -7.49 5.53
N GLY A 217 -5.92 -7.15 6.55
CA GLY A 217 -6.10 -5.93 7.33
C GLY A 217 -6.01 -4.68 6.46
N LEU A 218 -5.01 -4.60 5.56
CA LEU A 218 -4.86 -3.50 4.62
C LEU A 218 -6.03 -3.39 3.65
N VAL A 219 -6.44 -4.51 3.04
CA VAL A 219 -7.56 -4.52 2.09
C VAL A 219 -8.87 -4.16 2.76
N LEU A 220 -9.17 -4.73 3.94
CA LEU A 220 -10.38 -4.41 4.69
C LEU A 220 -10.41 -2.95 5.15
N ALA A 221 -9.28 -2.44 5.65
CA ALA A 221 -9.15 -1.03 6.02
C ALA A 221 -9.36 -0.11 4.80
N ALA A 222 -8.74 -0.44 3.66
CA ALA A 222 -8.87 0.33 2.44
C ALA A 222 -10.32 0.36 1.91
N LEU A 223 -11.01 -0.78 1.92
CA LEU A 223 -12.43 -0.85 1.57
C LEU A 223 -13.29 -0.04 2.55
N GLY A 224 -13.05 -0.18 3.85
CA GLY A 224 -13.73 0.60 4.88
C GLY A 224 -13.54 2.10 4.68
N GLN A 225 -12.31 2.55 4.43
CA GLN A 225 -12.00 3.95 4.14
C GLN A 225 -12.70 4.45 2.88
N GLY A 226 -12.72 3.65 1.81
CA GLY A 226 -13.43 4.00 0.59
C GLY A 226 -14.93 4.16 0.79
N ILE A 227 -15.56 3.28 1.57
CA ILE A 227 -17.00 3.36 1.90
C ILE A 227 -17.28 4.60 2.77
N LEU A 228 -16.47 4.82 3.83
CA LEU A 228 -16.64 5.96 4.72
C LEU A 228 -16.37 7.29 4.01
N ALA A 229 -15.37 7.35 3.17
CA ALA A 229 -15.06 8.53 2.35
C ALA A 229 -16.16 8.77 1.31
N GLY A 230 -16.63 7.72 0.62
CA GLY A 230 -17.73 7.78 -0.34
C GLY A 230 -19.02 8.30 0.28
N PHE A 231 -19.32 7.87 1.51
CA PHE A 231 -20.45 8.43 2.28
C PHE A 231 -20.24 9.92 2.57
N GLY A 232 -19.05 10.32 3.03
CA GLY A 232 -18.71 11.73 3.25
C GLY A 232 -18.86 12.56 1.99
N TYR A 233 -18.39 12.07 0.84
CA TYR A 233 -18.54 12.72 -0.46
C TYR A 233 -20.02 12.87 -0.87
N ALA A 234 -20.83 11.84 -0.65
CA ALA A 234 -22.26 11.90 -0.96
C ALA A 234 -23.00 12.95 -0.11
N VAL A 235 -22.71 13.00 1.20
CA VAL A 235 -23.29 13.97 2.13
C VAL A 235 -22.83 15.39 1.81
N ALA A 236 -21.56 15.56 1.44
CA ALA A 236 -21.01 16.85 1.05
C ALA A 236 -21.50 17.34 -0.33
N GLY A 237 -22.18 16.49 -1.12
CA GLY A 237 -22.67 16.86 -2.45
C GLY A 237 -21.60 16.81 -3.55
N VAL A 238 -20.51 16.07 -3.33
CA VAL A 238 -19.48 15.86 -4.36
C VAL A 238 -20.07 15.11 -5.55
N LYS A 239 -19.80 15.57 -6.77
CA LYS A 239 -20.19 14.85 -7.99
C LYS A 239 -19.47 13.50 -8.04
N ALA A 240 -20.18 12.42 -8.37
CA ALA A 240 -19.65 11.05 -8.44
C ALA A 240 -19.03 10.50 -7.13
N PRO A 241 -19.74 10.50 -5.99
CA PRO A 241 -19.20 10.11 -4.69
C PRO A 241 -18.74 8.65 -4.63
N ILE A 242 -19.36 7.75 -5.40
CA ILE A 242 -18.97 6.34 -5.49
C ILE A 242 -17.59 6.22 -6.16
N LEU A 243 -17.35 7.03 -7.19
CA LEU A 243 -16.09 7.07 -7.92
C LEU A 243 -14.94 7.50 -6.99
N PHE A 244 -15.10 8.64 -6.29
CA PHE A 244 -14.10 9.13 -5.34
C PHE A 244 -13.95 8.20 -4.13
N GLY A 245 -15.01 7.54 -3.70
CA GLY A 245 -14.95 6.51 -2.67
C GLY A 245 -14.09 5.31 -3.11
N ALA A 246 -14.29 4.83 -4.34
CA ALA A 246 -13.49 3.75 -4.91
C ALA A 246 -12.03 4.17 -5.12
N LEU A 247 -11.78 5.40 -5.58
CA LEU A 247 -10.43 5.96 -5.68
C LEU A 247 -9.76 6.05 -4.30
N THR A 248 -10.50 6.50 -3.29
CA THR A 248 -10.02 6.53 -1.91
C THR A 248 -9.67 5.14 -1.42
N ALA A 249 -10.51 4.12 -1.66
CA ALA A 249 -10.22 2.73 -1.30
C ALA A 249 -8.93 2.24 -1.97
N LEU A 250 -8.71 2.59 -3.21
CA LEU A 250 -7.53 2.17 -3.96
C LEU A 250 -6.25 2.82 -3.44
N LEU A 251 -6.27 4.13 -3.24
CA LEU A 251 -5.12 4.86 -2.70
C LEU A 251 -4.89 4.55 -1.22
N ALA A 252 -5.92 4.19 -0.47
CA ALA A 252 -5.83 3.76 0.93
C ALA A 252 -5.04 2.45 1.14
N LEU A 253 -4.72 1.70 0.10
CA LEU A 253 -3.75 0.60 0.19
C LEU A 253 -2.35 1.10 0.58
N ILE A 254 -2.04 2.36 0.27
CA ILE A 254 -0.81 3.05 0.67
C ILE A 254 -1.12 3.89 1.92
N PRO A 255 -0.24 3.93 2.94
CA PRO A 255 -0.45 4.77 4.11
C PRO A 255 -0.66 6.23 3.73
N MET A 256 -1.60 6.88 4.37
CA MET A 256 -2.03 8.27 4.08
C MET A 256 -2.60 8.47 2.67
N GLY A 257 -2.71 7.43 1.84
CA GLY A 257 -3.22 7.53 0.48
C GLY A 257 -4.67 8.04 0.40
N ALA A 258 -5.52 7.67 1.35
CA ALA A 258 -6.88 8.20 1.46
C ALA A 258 -6.90 9.74 1.58
N THR A 259 -5.95 10.32 2.31
CA THR A 259 -5.83 11.77 2.51
C THR A 259 -5.59 12.52 1.20
N LEU A 260 -4.91 11.88 0.24
CA LEU A 260 -4.64 12.45 -1.08
C LEU A 260 -5.91 12.67 -1.91
N VAL A 261 -7.02 12.06 -1.52
CA VAL A 261 -8.30 12.23 -2.20
C VAL A 261 -9.23 13.18 -1.45
N TRP A 262 -9.54 12.88 -0.18
CA TRP A 262 -10.53 13.68 0.55
C TRP A 262 -10.04 15.09 0.89
N PHE A 263 -8.74 15.26 1.13
CA PHE A 263 -8.19 16.56 1.54
C PHE A 263 -8.24 17.61 0.41
N PRO A 264 -7.76 17.33 -0.83
CA PRO A 264 -7.89 18.30 -1.93
C PRO A 264 -9.34 18.60 -2.28
N ILE A 265 -10.23 17.59 -2.28
CA ILE A 265 -11.66 17.79 -2.56
C ILE A 265 -12.28 18.71 -1.50
N GLY A 266 -12.00 18.44 -0.22
CA GLY A 266 -12.50 19.27 0.87
C GLY A 266 -12.02 20.72 0.78
N ILE A 267 -10.74 20.94 0.49
CA ILE A 267 -10.18 22.28 0.27
C ILE A 267 -10.86 22.95 -0.94
N MET A 268 -10.95 22.25 -2.06
CA MET A 268 -11.57 22.81 -3.26
C MET A 268 -13.01 23.25 -2.98
N MET A 269 -13.81 22.43 -2.28
CA MET A 269 -15.17 22.79 -1.91
C MET A 269 -15.23 24.00 -0.97
N THR A 270 -14.30 24.13 -0.03
CA THR A 270 -14.26 25.31 0.86
C THR A 270 -13.89 26.58 0.12
N LEU A 271 -13.11 26.49 -0.96
CA LEU A 271 -12.71 27.62 -1.80
C LEU A 271 -13.74 27.96 -2.89
N THR A 272 -14.66 27.05 -3.20
CA THR A 272 -15.77 27.25 -4.12
C THR A 272 -17.03 27.40 -3.28
N ASP A 273 -17.84 28.39 -3.34
CA ASP A 273 -19.10 28.73 -2.64
C ASP A 273 -19.80 27.62 -1.76
N GLN A 274 -19.08 26.55 -1.42
CA GLN A 274 -19.54 25.40 -0.63
C GLN A 274 -18.76 25.26 0.69
N LEU A 275 -18.59 26.37 1.42
CA LEU A 275 -17.80 26.43 2.66
C LEU A 275 -18.20 25.36 3.69
N LEU A 276 -19.49 25.24 4.00
CA LEU A 276 -19.99 24.29 5.02
C LEU A 276 -19.81 22.82 4.61
N PRO A 277 -20.21 22.41 3.40
CA PRO A 277 -19.94 21.04 2.93
C PRO A 277 -18.45 20.70 2.88
N GLY A 278 -17.61 21.66 2.44
CA GLY A 278 -16.16 21.47 2.37
C GLY A 278 -15.51 21.28 3.73
N LEU A 279 -15.83 22.16 4.70
CA LEU A 279 -15.37 22.01 6.09
C LEU A 279 -15.88 20.73 6.73
N GLY A 280 -17.14 20.36 6.49
CA GLY A 280 -17.71 19.09 6.93
C GLY A 280 -16.95 17.91 6.39
N LEU A 281 -16.58 17.94 5.11
CA LEU A 281 -15.80 16.87 4.47
C LEU A 281 -14.36 16.78 5.03
N LEU A 282 -13.71 17.93 5.26
CA LEU A 282 -12.38 17.98 5.89
C LEU A 282 -12.42 17.40 7.31
N LEU A 283 -13.43 17.79 8.10
CA LEU A 283 -13.61 17.26 9.44
C LEU A 283 -13.90 15.76 9.44
N TRP A 284 -14.77 15.30 8.56
CA TRP A 284 -15.09 13.88 8.37
C TRP A 284 -13.86 13.08 7.95
N GLY A 285 -13.09 13.57 6.96
CA GLY A 285 -11.86 12.96 6.49
C GLY A 285 -10.83 12.82 7.61
N PHE A 286 -10.63 13.87 8.40
CA PHE A 286 -9.68 13.87 9.49
C PHE A 286 -10.11 12.97 10.66
N LEU A 287 -11.36 13.08 11.13
CA LEU A 287 -11.82 12.37 12.32
C LEU A 287 -12.20 10.91 12.03
N VAL A 288 -12.80 10.63 10.87
CA VAL A 288 -13.35 9.30 10.57
C VAL A 288 -12.42 8.52 9.65
N VAL A 289 -12.11 9.07 8.46
CA VAL A 289 -11.34 8.34 7.45
C VAL A 289 -9.90 8.10 7.92
N SER A 290 -9.25 9.12 8.52
CA SER A 290 -7.87 8.98 9.00
C SER A 290 -7.74 8.08 10.22
N THR A 291 -8.80 7.93 11.05
CA THR A 291 -8.79 7.02 12.21
C THR A 291 -8.66 5.56 11.78
N VAL A 292 -9.19 5.18 10.63
CA VAL A 292 -9.03 3.82 10.09
C VAL A 292 -7.55 3.50 9.84
N ASP A 293 -6.80 4.42 9.28
CA ASP A 293 -5.37 4.23 9.01
C ASP A 293 -4.54 4.12 10.28
N ASN A 294 -4.78 5.04 11.21
CA ASN A 294 -3.90 5.25 12.34
C ASN A 294 -4.20 4.31 13.52
N VAL A 295 -5.44 3.82 13.63
CA VAL A 295 -5.90 3.03 14.77
C VAL A 295 -6.43 1.66 14.34
N ILE A 296 -7.40 1.63 13.43
CA ILE A 296 -8.10 0.38 13.09
C ILE A 296 -7.18 -0.59 12.38
N ARG A 297 -6.37 -0.12 11.42
CA ARG A 297 -5.45 -0.96 10.65
C ARG A 297 -4.47 -1.74 11.55
N PRO A 298 -3.68 -1.10 12.46
CA PRO A 298 -2.80 -1.82 13.36
C PRO A 298 -3.53 -2.77 14.32
N LEU A 299 -4.73 -2.40 14.79
CA LEU A 299 -5.55 -3.25 15.66
C LEU A 299 -6.03 -4.53 14.94
N VAL A 300 -6.50 -4.41 13.71
CA VAL A 300 -6.95 -5.56 12.90
C VAL A 300 -5.79 -6.51 12.63
N ILE A 301 -4.63 -5.97 12.25
CA ILE A 301 -3.43 -6.77 11.97
C ILE A 301 -2.97 -7.50 13.25
N SER A 302 -2.88 -6.81 14.37
CA SER A 302 -2.49 -7.38 15.67
C SER A 302 -3.46 -8.48 16.12
N GLY A 303 -4.77 -8.23 16.06
CA GLY A 303 -5.79 -9.20 16.46
C GLY A 303 -5.78 -10.48 15.62
N ALA A 304 -5.58 -10.35 14.31
CA ALA A 304 -5.57 -11.48 13.39
C ALA A 304 -4.26 -12.28 13.41
N SER A 305 -3.11 -11.65 13.71
CA SER A 305 -1.79 -12.30 13.72
C SER A 305 -1.35 -12.84 15.07
N ARG A 306 -2.04 -12.53 16.15
CA ARG A 306 -1.62 -12.78 17.55
C ARG A 306 -0.27 -12.14 17.91
N VAL A 307 0.17 -11.15 17.15
CA VAL A 307 1.39 -10.39 17.39
C VAL A 307 1.04 -9.15 18.20
N PRO A 308 1.82 -8.76 19.22
CA PRO A 308 1.55 -7.55 19.99
C PRO A 308 1.44 -6.30 19.09
N PHE A 309 0.49 -5.42 19.41
CA PHE A 309 0.21 -4.20 18.65
C PHE A 309 1.48 -3.38 18.36
N LEU A 310 2.33 -3.18 19.37
CA LEU A 310 3.58 -2.42 19.22
C LEU A 310 4.54 -3.03 18.20
N VAL A 311 4.63 -4.36 18.15
CA VAL A 311 5.48 -5.07 17.19
C VAL A 311 4.96 -4.83 15.75
N VAL A 312 3.63 -4.88 15.56
CA VAL A 312 3.02 -4.58 14.27
C VAL A 312 3.26 -3.12 13.89
N LEU A 313 3.05 -2.18 14.82
CA LEU A 313 3.22 -0.74 14.59
C LEU A 313 4.66 -0.41 14.20
N PHE A 314 5.65 -0.87 14.98
CA PHE A 314 7.07 -0.67 14.66
C PHE A 314 7.47 -1.42 13.39
N GLY A 315 6.89 -2.59 13.14
CA GLY A 315 7.09 -3.32 11.89
C GLY A 315 6.63 -2.51 10.69
N VAL A 316 5.43 -1.93 10.73
CA VAL A 316 4.88 -1.09 9.65
C VAL A 316 5.74 0.17 9.45
N LEU A 317 6.00 0.94 10.51
CA LEU A 317 6.75 2.20 10.43
C LEU A 317 8.22 1.97 10.06
N GLY A 318 8.89 1.03 10.74
CA GLY A 318 10.28 0.69 10.47
C GLY A 318 10.46 0.02 9.12
N GLY A 319 9.51 -0.85 8.73
CA GLY A 319 9.49 -1.46 7.41
C GLY A 319 9.34 -0.44 6.30
N LEU A 320 8.39 0.50 6.44
CA LEU A 320 8.19 1.60 5.48
C LEU A 320 9.48 2.43 5.31
N SER A 321 10.14 2.77 6.42
CA SER A 321 11.39 3.54 6.40
C SER A 321 12.54 2.79 5.74
N ALA A 322 12.67 1.47 6.01
CA ALA A 322 13.80 0.66 5.53
C ALA A 322 13.63 0.14 4.10
N PHE A 323 12.41 -0.25 3.72
CA PHE A 323 12.11 -0.95 2.47
C PHE A 323 11.03 -0.26 1.61
N GLY A 324 10.63 0.97 1.98
CA GLY A 324 9.52 1.67 1.30
C GLY A 324 8.19 0.94 1.43
N VAL A 325 7.31 1.08 0.44
CA VAL A 325 5.94 0.53 0.46
C VAL A 325 5.91 -1.00 0.71
N VAL A 326 6.89 -1.75 0.19
CA VAL A 326 6.99 -3.19 0.46
C VAL A 326 7.24 -3.49 1.93
N GLY A 327 7.95 -2.60 2.61
CA GLY A 327 8.23 -2.72 4.04
C GLY A 327 6.98 -2.70 4.93
N LEU A 328 5.85 -2.15 4.45
CA LEU A 328 4.57 -2.23 5.14
C LEU A 328 4.12 -3.68 5.37
N PHE A 329 4.48 -4.55 4.46
CA PHE A 329 4.17 -5.99 4.52
C PHE A 329 5.32 -6.75 5.18
N LEU A 330 6.56 -6.50 4.74
CA LEU A 330 7.73 -7.22 5.23
C LEU A 330 8.07 -6.90 6.69
N GLY A 331 7.92 -5.63 7.11
CA GLY A 331 8.29 -5.22 8.46
C GLY A 331 7.56 -6.01 9.55
N PRO A 332 6.22 -6.03 9.57
CA PRO A 332 5.47 -6.85 10.52
C PRO A 332 5.79 -8.34 10.43
N VAL A 333 6.00 -8.87 9.21
CA VAL A 333 6.35 -10.29 9.00
C VAL A 333 7.72 -10.61 9.61
N ILE A 334 8.73 -9.78 9.35
CA ILE A 334 10.08 -9.95 9.91
C ILE A 334 10.04 -9.95 11.43
N LEU A 335 9.38 -8.96 12.04
CA LEU A 335 9.28 -8.86 13.49
C LEU A 335 8.44 -9.98 14.10
N ALA A 336 7.39 -10.44 13.44
CA ALA A 336 6.60 -11.58 13.90
C ALA A 336 7.39 -12.89 13.86
N VAL A 337 8.18 -13.11 12.83
CA VAL A 337 9.10 -14.27 12.74
C VAL A 337 10.15 -14.19 13.84
N LEU A 338 10.78 -13.02 14.02
CA LEU A 338 11.76 -12.81 15.09
C LEU A 338 11.17 -13.12 16.48
N LEU A 339 9.97 -12.61 16.75
CA LEU A 339 9.26 -12.88 18.01
C LEU A 339 8.97 -14.38 18.17
N SER A 340 8.58 -15.06 17.10
CA SER A 340 8.31 -16.50 17.11
C SER A 340 9.58 -17.33 17.38
N VAL A 341 10.71 -16.92 16.78
CA VAL A 341 12.03 -17.51 17.04
C VAL A 341 12.40 -17.34 18.50
N TRP A 342 12.25 -16.13 19.03
CA TRP A 342 12.54 -15.81 20.41
C TRP A 342 11.69 -16.64 21.40
N GLN A 343 10.39 -16.74 21.15
CA GLN A 343 9.48 -17.53 21.99
C GLN A 343 9.79 -19.04 21.94
N ALA A 344 10.15 -19.55 20.76
CA ALA A 344 10.55 -20.94 20.62
C ALA A 344 11.85 -21.25 21.38
N TRP A 345 12.81 -20.33 21.34
CA TRP A 345 14.08 -20.44 22.05
C TRP A 345 13.88 -20.43 23.59
N LEU A 346 13.03 -19.53 24.10
CA LEU A 346 12.71 -19.49 25.54
C LEU A 346 12.04 -20.77 26.03
N LYS A 347 11.14 -21.37 25.21
CA LYS A 347 10.50 -22.64 25.55
C LYS A 347 11.49 -23.80 25.63
N GLN A 348 12.48 -23.81 24.75
CA GLN A 348 13.53 -24.83 24.75
C GLN A 348 14.35 -24.79 26.03
N GLN A 349 14.66 -23.59 26.55
CA GLN A 349 15.41 -23.43 27.81
C GLN A 349 14.59 -23.82 29.06
N GLN A 350 13.27 -23.90 28.99
CA GLN A 350 12.41 -24.34 30.09
C GLN A 350 12.21 -25.85 30.10
N GLU A 351 12.49 -26.53 29.00
CA GLU A 351 12.39 -27.98 28.82
C GLU A 351 13.72 -28.71 29.11
N GLU A 352 14.84 -27.96 29.22
CA GLU A 352 16.16 -28.44 29.70
C GLU A 352 16.33 -28.18 31.19
#